data_f928de681b76632b47e2d1bb83205d59
#
_entry.id   f928de681b76632b47e2d1bb83205d59
#
_cell.length_a   1.000
_cell.length_b   1.000
_cell.length_c   1.000
_cell.angle_alpha   90.00
_cell.angle_beta   90.00
_cell.angle_gamma   90.00
#
_symmetry.space_group_name_H-M   'P 1'
#
loop_
_entity.id
_entity.type
_entity.pdbx_description
1 polymer ?
#
loop_
_entity_poly.entity_id
_entity_poly.type
_entity_poly.pdbx_seq_one_letter_code
_entity_poly.pdbx_strand_id
1 'polypeptide(L)'
;MLNTHYTVRNEIVSTDQASPEIRCMICQFVKDELDWEEVDDLLMIRNTSKLHNQIVAFTDVAKSNGVDVMIFPECSIPESLVEDLYKFAAANDMYIIAGTHYKKSGPAYTSICPVITPQKVYEIEKINVSPFEDSPYPNKGFKGGRSTAIFRNSRIGTFAVTVCIDFMNDELKGKLGLNDLQLLFVPSFNNTTDNFYERMDINVNDSRMGMYILYANMKAGNSADGCSAIFGQMYTDMRNKLVKTGATDERPQNLLYRLKDDQRYVIFSLDMQMRKPTRARNIYSGCNFKIVKEDIAEDQEVYKFLKCIKVTD
;
A
#
# COMPACT_ATOMS: atom_id res chain seq x y z
N MET A 1 -10.67 20.89 -1.13
CA MET A 1 -10.82 21.21 -2.58
C MET A 1 -9.91 20.28 -3.37
N LEU A 2 -10.38 19.62 -4.42
CA LEU A 2 -9.55 18.74 -5.24
C LEU A 2 -8.51 19.56 -6.02
N ASN A 3 -7.25 19.15 -5.96
CA ASN A 3 -6.19 19.78 -6.72
C ASN A 3 -6.21 19.24 -8.16
N THR A 4 -6.36 20.12 -9.14
CA THR A 4 -6.39 19.78 -10.57
C THR A 4 -5.09 20.12 -11.31
N HIS A 5 -4.15 20.82 -10.66
CA HIS A 5 -2.90 21.28 -11.26
C HIS A 5 -1.71 20.43 -10.82
N TYR A 6 -1.64 19.21 -11.35
CA TYR A 6 -0.52 18.29 -11.12
C TYR A 6 -0.16 17.52 -12.39
N THR A 7 1.05 17.00 -12.42
CA THR A 7 1.56 16.18 -13.51
C THR A 7 1.73 14.72 -13.08
N VAL A 8 1.48 13.80 -14.01
CA VAL A 8 1.79 12.38 -13.84
C VAL A 8 3.02 12.06 -14.69
N ARG A 9 4.11 11.69 -14.04
CA ARG A 9 5.36 11.29 -14.68
C ARG A 9 5.32 9.80 -15.03
N ASN A 10 5.99 9.41 -16.10
CA ASN A 10 6.29 8.02 -16.39
C ASN A 10 7.76 7.77 -16.06
N GLU A 11 8.01 7.01 -15.00
CA GLU A 11 9.34 6.66 -14.54
C GLU A 11 9.69 5.24 -15.03
N ILE A 12 10.77 5.11 -15.78
CA ILE A 12 11.31 3.81 -16.18
C ILE A 12 12.33 3.42 -15.11
N VAL A 13 12.03 2.38 -14.36
CA VAL A 13 12.80 2.02 -13.16
C VAL A 13 13.99 1.15 -13.53
N SER A 14 13.82 0.22 -14.48
CA SER A 14 14.84 -0.75 -14.86
C SER A 14 14.63 -1.18 -16.32
N THR A 15 15.56 -1.94 -16.87
CA THR A 15 15.42 -2.63 -18.15
C THR A 15 14.97 -4.09 -17.97
N ASP A 16 14.78 -4.53 -16.73
CA ASP A 16 14.46 -5.91 -16.41
C ASP A 16 13.00 -6.23 -16.69
N GLN A 17 12.73 -7.49 -16.94
CA GLN A 17 11.36 -7.98 -17.02
C GLN A 17 10.78 -8.14 -15.62
N ALA A 18 9.47 -7.92 -15.51
CA ALA A 18 8.75 -8.20 -14.26
C ALA A 18 8.89 -9.67 -13.86
N SER A 19 9.12 -9.91 -12.58
CA SER A 19 9.14 -11.26 -12.02
C SER A 19 7.77 -11.92 -12.17
N PRO A 20 7.70 -13.22 -12.43
CA PRO A 20 6.43 -13.95 -12.51
C PRO A 20 5.72 -14.05 -11.15
N GLU A 21 6.47 -14.04 -10.08
CA GLU A 21 6.00 -14.00 -8.69
C GLU A 21 6.81 -12.98 -7.91
N ILE A 22 6.15 -12.23 -7.04
CA ILE A 22 6.79 -11.29 -6.11
C ILE A 22 6.33 -11.54 -4.69
N ARG A 23 7.20 -11.27 -3.72
CA ARG A 23 6.86 -11.25 -2.30
C ARG A 23 6.69 -9.83 -1.81
N CYS A 24 5.55 -9.59 -1.22
CA CYS A 24 5.20 -8.28 -0.69
C CYS A 24 5.08 -8.35 0.83
N MET A 25 5.40 -7.24 1.50
CA MET A 25 5.18 -7.06 2.92
C MET A 25 4.37 -5.80 3.16
N ILE A 26 3.25 -5.91 3.85
CA ILE A 26 2.53 -4.77 4.40
C ILE A 26 2.90 -4.62 5.86
N CYS A 27 3.33 -3.42 6.25
CA CYS A 27 3.62 -3.04 7.63
C CYS A 27 2.46 -2.23 8.20
N GLN A 28 2.14 -2.43 9.48
CA GLN A 28 1.14 -1.69 10.22
C GLN A 28 1.73 -1.20 11.52
N PHE A 29 1.86 0.13 11.66
CA PHE A 29 2.27 0.76 12.91
C PHE A 29 1.06 1.05 13.81
N VAL A 30 1.31 1.05 15.11
CA VAL A 30 0.37 1.54 16.12
C VAL A 30 0.86 2.89 16.60
N LYS A 31 0.05 3.93 16.43
CA LYS A 31 0.40 5.32 16.75
C LYS A 31 0.93 5.48 18.18
N ASP A 32 0.28 4.83 19.15
CA ASP A 32 0.63 4.97 20.57
C ASP A 32 1.97 4.31 20.93
N GLU A 33 2.50 3.49 20.04
CA GLU A 33 3.85 2.91 20.15
C GLU A 33 4.93 3.80 19.53
N LEU A 34 4.58 4.94 18.96
CA LEU A 34 5.48 5.87 18.27
C LEU A 34 5.53 7.20 19.04
N ASP A 35 6.64 7.89 18.90
CA ASP A 35 6.81 9.22 19.48
C ASP A 35 6.44 10.28 18.45
N TRP A 36 5.62 11.23 18.84
CA TRP A 36 5.13 12.29 17.98
C TRP A 36 5.53 13.65 18.54
N GLU A 37 5.66 14.61 17.64
CA GLU A 37 5.86 16.01 17.97
C GLU A 37 4.93 16.89 17.13
N GLU A 38 4.55 18.02 17.67
CA GLU A 38 3.79 19.03 16.94
C GLU A 38 4.74 20.14 16.46
N VAL A 39 4.80 20.34 15.14
CA VAL A 39 5.63 21.36 14.51
C VAL A 39 4.75 22.16 13.56
N ASP A 40 4.65 23.47 13.79
CA ASP A 40 3.79 24.36 12.98
C ASP A 40 2.35 23.82 12.86
N ASP A 41 1.77 23.32 13.98
CA ASP A 41 0.46 22.67 14.07
C ASP A 41 0.31 21.35 13.27
N LEU A 42 1.38 20.77 12.76
CA LEU A 42 1.38 19.46 12.11
C LEU A 42 1.92 18.40 13.05
N LEU A 43 1.21 17.28 13.13
CA LEU A 43 1.64 16.12 13.88
C LEU A 43 2.69 15.35 13.06
N MET A 44 3.92 15.35 13.52
CA MET A 44 5.05 14.69 12.87
C MET A 44 5.59 13.55 13.72
N ILE A 45 5.99 12.47 13.07
CA ILE A 45 6.68 11.37 13.75
C ILE A 45 8.12 11.77 14.07
N ARG A 46 8.57 11.52 15.29
CA ARG A 46 9.93 11.74 15.72
C ARG A 46 10.83 10.57 15.31
N ASN A 47 12.04 10.90 14.84
CA ASN A 47 13.08 9.91 14.65
C ASN A 47 13.70 9.54 16.00
N THR A 48 13.17 8.50 16.62
CA THR A 48 13.63 7.99 17.92
C THR A 48 14.25 6.61 17.77
N SER A 49 15.03 6.20 18.75
CA SER A 49 15.60 4.83 18.80
C SER A 49 14.49 3.77 18.77
N LYS A 50 13.31 4.08 19.32
CA LYS A 50 12.14 3.19 19.32
C LYS A 50 11.61 2.96 17.90
N LEU A 51 11.40 4.04 17.13
CA LEU A 51 11.00 3.95 15.73
C LEU A 51 12.06 3.23 14.90
N HIS A 52 13.34 3.60 15.07
CA HIS A 52 14.44 2.98 14.36
C HIS A 52 14.48 1.46 14.59
N ASN A 53 14.36 1.01 15.84
CA ASN A 53 14.33 -0.41 16.18
C ASN A 53 13.15 -1.15 15.54
N GLN A 54 11.96 -0.53 15.46
CA GLN A 54 10.82 -1.12 14.77
C GLN A 54 11.07 -1.27 13.26
N ILE A 55 11.63 -0.25 12.63
CA ILE A 55 11.97 -0.29 11.20
C ILE A 55 13.03 -1.36 10.93
N VAL A 56 14.08 -1.45 11.77
CA VAL A 56 15.10 -2.50 11.67
C VAL A 56 14.45 -3.88 11.79
N ALA A 57 13.56 -4.08 12.76
CA ALA A 57 12.86 -5.36 12.91
C ALA A 57 12.05 -5.73 11.65
N PHE A 58 11.34 -4.78 11.04
CA PHE A 58 10.61 -5.02 9.80
C PHE A 58 11.54 -5.34 8.62
N THR A 59 12.64 -4.59 8.48
CA THR A 59 13.61 -4.81 7.40
C THR A 59 14.34 -6.14 7.54
N ASP A 60 14.69 -6.57 8.75
CA ASP A 60 15.30 -7.88 9.02
C ASP A 60 14.32 -9.03 8.69
N VAL A 61 13.06 -8.89 9.07
CA VAL A 61 12.02 -9.85 8.70
C VAL A 61 11.82 -9.90 7.18
N ALA A 62 11.78 -8.75 6.51
CA ALA A 62 11.64 -8.67 5.06
C ALA A 62 12.81 -9.35 4.35
N LYS A 63 14.05 -9.04 4.74
CA LYS A 63 15.27 -9.65 4.21
C LYS A 63 15.27 -11.17 4.40
N SER A 64 14.98 -11.63 5.63
CA SER A 64 15.00 -13.06 5.97
C SER A 64 13.96 -13.89 5.22
N ASN A 65 12.92 -13.24 4.69
CA ASN A 65 11.85 -13.88 3.93
C ASN A 65 11.90 -13.60 2.42
N GLY A 66 12.95 -12.92 1.93
CA GLY A 66 13.13 -12.61 0.51
C GLY A 66 12.00 -11.74 -0.04
N VAL A 67 11.62 -10.68 0.69
CA VAL A 67 10.61 -9.73 0.27
C VAL A 67 11.13 -8.88 -0.88
N ASP A 68 10.34 -8.70 -1.91
CA ASP A 68 10.65 -7.86 -3.07
C ASP A 68 10.19 -6.41 -2.88
N VAL A 69 9.08 -6.20 -2.17
CA VAL A 69 8.56 -4.87 -1.90
C VAL A 69 7.90 -4.78 -0.53
N MET A 70 8.21 -3.70 0.20
CA MET A 70 7.57 -3.33 1.47
C MET A 70 6.73 -2.07 1.30
N ILE A 71 5.63 -1.98 2.06
CA ILE A 71 4.86 -0.75 2.18
C ILE A 71 4.64 -0.38 3.65
N PHE A 72 4.90 0.89 3.98
CA PHE A 72 4.63 1.50 5.28
C PHE A 72 3.42 2.44 5.20
N PRO A 73 2.69 2.65 6.32
CA PRO A 73 1.55 3.58 6.37
C PRO A 73 1.96 5.04 6.16
N GLU A 74 0.99 5.89 5.87
CA GLU A 74 1.15 7.34 5.86
C GLU A 74 1.64 7.86 7.23
N CYS A 75 2.42 8.94 7.25
CA CYS A 75 2.99 9.59 8.43
C CYS A 75 3.90 8.68 9.28
N SER A 76 4.51 7.64 8.71
CA SER A 76 5.27 6.64 9.49
C SER A 76 6.79 6.73 9.37
N ILE A 77 7.31 7.35 8.33
CA ILE A 77 8.75 7.37 8.05
C ILE A 77 9.25 8.82 7.97
N PRO A 78 10.00 9.32 8.96
CA PRO A 78 10.57 10.65 8.90
C PRO A 78 11.63 10.76 7.79
N GLU A 79 11.80 11.96 7.23
CA GLU A 79 12.75 12.24 6.13
C GLU A 79 14.17 11.74 6.45
N SER A 80 14.59 11.88 7.69
CA SER A 80 15.94 11.50 8.16
C SER A 80 16.25 10.00 8.05
N LEU A 81 15.24 9.13 7.91
CA LEU A 81 15.44 7.67 7.75
C LEU A 81 15.37 7.20 6.30
N VAL A 82 15.05 8.08 5.36
CA VAL A 82 14.91 7.72 3.94
C VAL A 82 16.23 7.21 3.36
N GLU A 83 17.35 7.85 3.70
CA GLU A 83 18.68 7.44 3.23
C GLU A 83 19.08 6.05 3.75
N ASP A 84 18.77 5.73 5.00
CA ASP A 84 19.09 4.42 5.58
C ASP A 84 18.22 3.32 4.95
N LEU A 85 16.95 3.60 4.71
CA LEU A 85 16.05 2.70 3.95
C LEU A 85 16.53 2.52 2.51
N TYR A 86 17.06 3.55 1.87
CA TYR A 86 17.63 3.44 0.52
C TYR A 86 18.87 2.53 0.51
N LYS A 87 19.82 2.71 1.44
CA LYS A 87 20.97 1.82 1.58
C LYS A 87 20.56 0.37 1.78
N PHE A 88 19.55 0.16 2.63
CA PHE A 88 18.98 -1.18 2.84
C PHE A 88 18.35 -1.75 1.57
N ALA A 89 17.55 -0.98 0.86
CA ALA A 89 16.89 -1.38 -0.39
C ALA A 89 17.92 -1.74 -1.48
N ALA A 90 18.95 -0.90 -1.66
CA ALA A 90 20.02 -1.13 -2.61
C ALA A 90 20.83 -2.39 -2.30
N ALA A 91 21.12 -2.63 -1.01
CA ALA A 91 21.88 -3.81 -0.58
C ALA A 91 21.11 -5.14 -0.69
N ASN A 92 19.79 -5.11 -0.74
CA ASN A 92 18.93 -6.29 -0.74
C ASN A 92 18.06 -6.42 -2.00
N ASP A 93 18.29 -5.60 -3.03
CA ASP A 93 17.50 -5.54 -4.27
C ASP A 93 15.98 -5.42 -4.01
N MET A 94 15.61 -4.54 -3.08
CA MET A 94 14.25 -4.42 -2.56
C MET A 94 13.63 -3.07 -2.94
N TYR A 95 12.31 -3.05 -3.16
CA TYR A 95 11.52 -1.83 -3.29
C TYR A 95 10.89 -1.48 -1.94
N ILE A 96 10.81 -0.17 -1.61
CA ILE A 96 10.16 0.28 -0.38
C ILE A 96 9.25 1.46 -0.70
N ILE A 97 7.96 1.33 -0.38
CA ILE A 97 7.02 2.45 -0.33
C ILE A 97 7.06 2.97 1.11
N ALA A 98 7.80 4.06 1.32
CA ALA A 98 8.25 4.47 2.66
C ALA A 98 7.24 5.34 3.42
N GLY A 99 5.93 5.04 3.30
CA GLY A 99 4.90 5.83 3.96
C GLY A 99 4.96 7.30 3.56
N THR A 100 4.80 8.23 4.50
CA THR A 100 4.99 9.65 4.20
C THR A 100 5.65 10.42 5.34
N HIS A 101 6.21 11.58 4.98
CA HIS A 101 6.61 12.65 5.89
C HIS A 101 6.25 14.02 5.29
N TYR A 102 6.27 15.06 6.12
CA TYR A 102 6.05 16.43 5.67
C TYR A 102 7.36 17.11 5.30
N LYS A 103 7.43 17.68 4.10
CA LYS A 103 8.55 18.46 3.61
C LYS A 103 8.17 19.92 3.49
N LYS A 104 8.94 20.79 4.16
CA LYS A 104 8.72 22.24 4.11
C LYS A 104 9.29 22.84 2.83
N SER A 105 8.48 23.65 2.12
CA SER A 105 8.88 24.36 0.92
C SER A 105 8.37 25.82 1.01
N GLY A 106 9.25 26.72 1.41
CA GLY A 106 8.87 28.09 1.77
C GLY A 106 7.97 28.12 3.01
N PRO A 107 6.82 28.81 2.96
CA PRO A 107 5.89 28.84 4.10
C PRO A 107 4.98 27.60 4.19
N ALA A 108 5.00 26.70 3.21
CA ALA A 108 4.06 25.59 3.12
C ALA A 108 4.74 24.23 3.26
N TYR A 109 3.95 23.24 3.73
CA TYR A 109 4.30 21.84 3.79
C TYR A 109 3.62 21.06 2.67
N THR A 110 4.28 20.01 2.20
CA THR A 110 3.73 18.99 1.29
C THR A 110 4.02 17.62 1.88
N SER A 111 3.05 16.71 1.84
CA SER A 111 3.26 15.33 2.22
C SER A 111 3.97 14.59 1.09
N ILE A 112 5.11 13.99 1.40
CA ILE A 112 5.97 13.26 0.46
C ILE A 112 5.97 11.78 0.80
N CYS A 113 5.71 10.94 -0.19
CA CYS A 113 5.89 9.51 -0.11
C CYS A 113 7.16 9.12 -0.87
N PRO A 114 8.26 8.73 -0.19
CA PRO A 114 9.42 8.20 -0.86
C PRO A 114 9.13 6.82 -1.45
N VAL A 115 9.30 6.68 -2.76
CA VAL A 115 9.33 5.41 -3.45
C VAL A 115 10.80 5.05 -3.68
N ILE A 116 11.27 4.10 -2.91
CA ILE A 116 12.66 3.68 -2.89
C ILE A 116 12.79 2.44 -3.76
N THR A 117 13.60 2.53 -4.78
CA THR A 117 14.02 1.39 -5.62
C THR A 117 15.45 1.01 -5.28
N PRO A 118 15.96 -0.15 -5.69
CA PRO A 118 17.36 -0.50 -5.50
C PRO A 118 18.36 0.51 -6.08
N GLN A 119 17.94 1.31 -7.08
CA GLN A 119 18.81 2.23 -7.79
C GLN A 119 18.63 3.69 -7.40
N LYS A 120 17.43 4.07 -6.90
CA LYS A 120 17.10 5.48 -6.72
C LYS A 120 15.91 5.68 -5.80
N VAL A 121 15.87 6.84 -5.14
CA VAL A 121 14.70 7.35 -4.42
C VAL A 121 13.92 8.31 -5.31
N TYR A 122 12.61 8.11 -5.37
CA TYR A 122 11.66 9.00 -6.05
C TYR A 122 10.74 9.62 -4.99
N GLU A 123 10.49 10.91 -5.09
CA GLU A 123 9.51 11.60 -4.24
C GLU A 123 8.16 11.66 -4.96
N ILE A 124 7.14 11.08 -4.35
CA ILE A 124 5.75 11.18 -4.78
C ILE A 124 5.04 12.13 -3.83
N GLU A 125 4.44 13.17 -4.38
CA GLU A 125 3.72 14.15 -3.61
C GLU A 125 2.25 13.72 -3.44
N LYS A 126 1.72 13.85 -2.22
CA LYS A 126 0.28 13.73 -1.98
C LYS A 126 -0.43 14.89 -2.66
N ILE A 127 -1.30 14.58 -3.61
CA ILE A 127 -1.92 15.57 -4.50
C ILE A 127 -3.02 16.36 -3.80
N ASN A 128 -3.84 15.68 -3.00
CA ASN A 128 -4.98 16.30 -2.33
C ASN A 128 -4.74 16.46 -0.84
N VAL A 129 -5.05 17.64 -0.32
CA VAL A 129 -5.06 17.90 1.12
C VAL A 129 -6.28 17.22 1.72
N SER A 130 -6.08 16.46 2.79
CA SER A 130 -7.19 15.84 3.52
C SER A 130 -7.90 16.87 4.40
N PRO A 131 -9.18 16.65 4.77
CA PRO A 131 -9.87 17.51 5.74
C PRO A 131 -9.13 17.61 7.08
N PHE A 132 -8.40 16.58 7.47
CA PHE A 132 -7.58 16.56 8.68
C PHE A 132 -6.37 17.51 8.58
N GLU A 133 -5.74 17.59 7.42
CA GLU A 133 -4.62 18.50 7.15
C GLU A 133 -5.07 19.95 6.92
N ASP A 134 -6.32 20.15 6.45
CA ASP A 134 -6.92 21.48 6.16
C ASP A 134 -7.69 22.09 7.33
N SER A 135 -8.03 21.29 8.37
CA SER A 135 -8.89 21.72 9.49
C SER A 135 -8.09 21.84 10.80
N PRO A 136 -8.47 22.73 11.72
CA PRO A 136 -9.50 23.78 11.68
C PRO A 136 -8.98 25.12 11.22
N TYR A 137 -7.74 25.21 10.80
CA TYR A 137 -7.09 26.47 10.40
C TYR A 137 -6.76 26.43 8.90
N PRO A 138 -7.51 27.11 8.04
CA PRO A 138 -7.32 27.08 6.58
C PRO A 138 -5.96 27.63 6.10
N ASN A 139 -5.04 27.96 7.00
CA ASN A 139 -3.73 28.54 6.71
C ASN A 139 -2.56 27.82 7.41
N LYS A 140 -2.68 26.53 7.73
CA LYS A 140 -1.56 25.73 8.29
C LYS A 140 -0.35 25.61 7.35
N GLY A 141 -0.36 26.31 6.21
CA GLY A 141 0.73 26.22 5.25
C GLY A 141 0.80 24.88 4.53
N PHE A 142 -0.22 24.02 4.63
CA PHE A 142 -0.27 22.76 3.88
C PHE A 142 -0.78 22.99 2.46
N LYS A 143 -0.12 22.38 1.49
CA LYS A 143 -0.54 22.45 0.08
C LYS A 143 -0.52 21.08 -0.56
N GLY A 144 -1.44 20.85 -1.47
CA GLY A 144 -1.43 19.68 -2.34
C GLY A 144 -0.21 19.65 -3.23
N GLY A 145 0.24 18.46 -3.52
CA GLY A 145 1.39 18.18 -4.38
C GLY A 145 1.16 18.57 -5.84
N ARG A 146 2.25 18.61 -6.60
CA ARG A 146 2.26 18.98 -8.02
C ARG A 146 2.64 17.84 -8.94
N SER A 147 3.15 16.72 -8.39
CA SER A 147 3.60 15.59 -9.20
C SER A 147 3.40 14.26 -8.52
N THR A 148 2.97 13.29 -9.33
CA THR A 148 2.97 11.87 -9.00
C THR A 148 3.58 11.08 -10.14
N ALA A 149 3.68 9.75 -10.03
CA ALA A 149 4.29 8.94 -11.07
C ALA A 149 3.66 7.57 -11.26
N ILE A 150 3.79 7.06 -12.48
CA ILE A 150 3.62 5.66 -12.84
C ILE A 150 5.02 5.08 -13.03
N PHE A 151 5.29 3.97 -12.38
CA PHE A 151 6.56 3.25 -12.46
C PHE A 151 6.43 2.07 -13.41
N ARG A 152 7.25 2.06 -14.45
CA ARG A 152 7.21 1.06 -15.52
C ARG A 152 8.53 0.30 -15.59
N ASN A 153 8.48 -0.88 -16.20
CA ASN A 153 9.64 -1.74 -16.38
C ASN A 153 10.37 -2.03 -15.08
N SER A 154 9.63 -2.25 -14.00
CA SER A 154 10.21 -2.66 -12.73
C SER A 154 10.12 -4.17 -12.56
N ARG A 155 11.04 -4.74 -11.78
CA ARG A 155 11.01 -6.16 -11.43
C ARG A 155 9.70 -6.57 -10.74
N ILE A 156 9.07 -5.64 -10.02
CA ILE A 156 7.78 -5.86 -9.36
C ILE A 156 6.57 -5.55 -10.26
N GLY A 157 6.78 -5.25 -11.55
CA GLY A 157 5.71 -4.91 -12.51
C GLY A 157 5.45 -3.41 -12.64
N THR A 158 4.38 -3.06 -13.34
CA THR A 158 3.93 -1.68 -13.48
C THR A 158 3.11 -1.28 -12.27
N PHE A 159 3.50 -0.20 -11.59
CA PHE A 159 2.86 0.22 -10.36
C PHE A 159 2.71 1.75 -10.23
N ALA A 160 1.85 2.17 -9.30
CA ALA A 160 1.73 3.55 -8.85
C ALA A 160 1.50 3.60 -7.34
N VAL A 161 1.60 4.81 -6.78
CA VAL A 161 1.29 5.10 -5.38
C VAL A 161 0.24 6.19 -5.33
N THR A 162 -0.79 5.99 -4.52
CA THR A 162 -1.78 7.02 -4.16
C THR A 162 -1.82 7.16 -2.64
N VAL A 163 -1.59 8.36 -2.13
CA VAL A 163 -1.51 8.57 -0.68
C VAL A 163 -2.90 8.89 -0.13
N CYS A 164 -3.43 7.98 0.70
CA CYS A 164 -4.65 8.18 1.48
C CYS A 164 -5.81 8.74 0.64
N ILE A 165 -6.25 9.98 0.90
CA ILE A 165 -7.37 10.65 0.19
C ILE A 165 -7.18 10.72 -1.33
N ASP A 166 -5.96 10.67 -1.83
CA ASP A 166 -5.69 10.63 -3.27
C ASP A 166 -6.31 9.42 -3.96
N PHE A 167 -6.41 8.30 -3.24
CA PHE A 167 -7.08 7.10 -3.75
C PHE A 167 -8.58 7.32 -4.02
N MET A 168 -9.21 8.28 -3.34
CA MET A 168 -10.62 8.62 -3.54
C MET A 168 -10.85 9.57 -4.74
N ASN A 169 -9.78 10.10 -5.35
CA ASN A 169 -9.85 11.04 -6.47
C ASN A 169 -9.92 10.28 -7.82
N ASP A 170 -11.10 10.24 -8.45
CA ASP A 170 -11.31 9.53 -9.70
C ASP A 170 -10.55 10.15 -10.89
N GLU A 171 -10.34 11.49 -10.91
CA GLU A 171 -9.53 12.15 -11.94
C GLU A 171 -8.06 11.69 -11.85
N LEU A 172 -7.50 11.66 -10.63
CA LEU A 172 -6.13 11.19 -10.42
C LEU A 172 -5.99 9.73 -10.85
N LYS A 173 -6.95 8.87 -10.46
CA LYS A 173 -6.96 7.47 -10.87
C LYS A 173 -7.03 7.30 -12.39
N GLY A 174 -7.84 8.11 -13.05
CA GLY A 174 -7.92 8.14 -14.52
C GLY A 174 -6.59 8.52 -15.15
N LYS A 175 -5.92 9.57 -14.64
CA LYS A 175 -4.59 10.02 -15.13
C LYS A 175 -3.48 8.99 -14.85
N LEU A 176 -3.56 8.24 -13.76
CA LEU A 176 -2.64 7.16 -13.44
C LEU A 176 -2.89 5.90 -14.31
N GLY A 177 -4.02 5.84 -15.02
CA GLY A 177 -4.36 4.71 -15.86
C GLY A 177 -4.46 3.41 -15.05
N LEU A 178 -5.22 3.42 -13.94
CA LEU A 178 -5.31 2.28 -13.01
C LEU A 178 -5.61 0.96 -13.70
N ASN A 179 -6.36 0.99 -14.81
CA ASN A 179 -6.71 -0.21 -15.56
C ASN A 179 -5.51 -0.95 -16.17
N ASP A 180 -4.35 -0.28 -16.29
CA ASP A 180 -3.12 -0.81 -16.87
C ASP A 180 -2.03 -1.07 -15.82
N LEU A 181 -2.33 -0.86 -14.54
CA LEU A 181 -1.43 -1.16 -13.43
C LEU A 181 -1.56 -2.63 -13.00
N GLN A 182 -0.43 -3.20 -12.56
CA GLN A 182 -0.38 -4.50 -11.89
C GLN A 182 -0.45 -4.35 -10.37
N LEU A 183 0.12 -3.26 -9.83
CA LEU A 183 0.12 -2.95 -8.41
C LEU A 183 -0.28 -1.50 -8.16
N LEU A 184 -1.08 -1.30 -7.14
CA LEU A 184 -1.36 0.01 -6.57
C LEU A 184 -1.05 -0.02 -5.07
N PHE A 185 -0.17 0.88 -4.63
CA PHE A 185 0.16 1.04 -3.22
C PHE A 185 -0.61 2.22 -2.64
N VAL A 186 -1.22 2.02 -1.48
CA VAL A 186 -2.05 3.02 -0.82
C VAL A 186 -1.63 3.16 0.65
N PRO A 187 -0.53 3.91 0.92
CA PRO A 187 -0.21 4.31 2.29
C PRO A 187 -1.27 5.27 2.82
N SER A 188 -1.77 5.03 4.04
CA SER A 188 -2.90 5.74 4.61
C SER A 188 -2.78 5.96 6.12
N PHE A 189 -3.51 6.98 6.57
CA PHE A 189 -3.78 7.27 7.97
C PHE A 189 -5.23 7.76 8.07
N ASN A 190 -6.19 6.82 8.15
CA ASN A 190 -7.61 7.17 8.13
C ASN A 190 -8.47 6.22 8.98
N ASN A 191 -9.65 6.69 9.35
CA ASN A 191 -10.68 5.98 10.13
C ASN A 191 -11.96 5.69 9.32
N THR A 192 -11.87 5.69 8.00
CA THR A 192 -12.99 5.40 7.10
C THR A 192 -12.66 4.23 6.19
N THR A 193 -12.12 3.16 6.79
CA THR A 193 -11.61 1.98 6.09
C THR A 193 -12.67 1.34 5.18
N ASP A 194 -13.93 1.30 5.58
CA ASP A 194 -15.01 0.71 4.78
C ASP A 194 -15.18 1.43 3.43
N ASN A 195 -15.14 2.77 3.41
CA ASN A 195 -15.21 3.53 2.17
C ASN A 195 -14.03 3.24 1.23
N PHE A 196 -12.83 3.05 1.81
CA PHE A 196 -11.64 2.66 1.04
C PHE A 196 -11.80 1.26 0.47
N TYR A 197 -12.33 0.33 1.26
CA TYR A 197 -12.55 -1.06 0.84
C TYR A 197 -13.53 -1.17 -0.31
N GLU A 198 -14.66 -0.47 -0.24
CA GLU A 198 -15.62 -0.43 -1.35
C GLU A 198 -14.99 0.08 -2.64
N ARG A 199 -14.20 1.16 -2.55
CA ARG A 199 -13.48 1.71 -3.69
C ARG A 199 -12.39 0.78 -4.23
N MET A 200 -11.68 0.07 -3.36
CA MET A 200 -10.68 -0.93 -3.77
C MET A 200 -11.33 -2.09 -4.50
N ASP A 201 -12.45 -2.58 -3.99
CA ASP A 201 -13.23 -3.65 -4.61
C ASP A 201 -13.67 -3.29 -6.03
N ILE A 202 -14.22 -2.08 -6.22
CA ILE A 202 -14.61 -1.56 -7.53
C ILE A 202 -13.40 -1.45 -8.46
N ASN A 203 -12.30 -0.84 -8.02
CA ASN A 203 -11.14 -0.63 -8.88
C ASN A 203 -10.47 -1.95 -9.29
N VAL A 204 -10.44 -2.95 -8.42
CA VAL A 204 -9.94 -4.28 -8.77
C VAL A 204 -10.84 -4.96 -9.81
N ASN A 205 -12.17 -4.85 -9.67
CA ASN A 205 -13.12 -5.38 -10.66
C ASN A 205 -12.98 -4.72 -12.03
N ASP A 206 -12.74 -3.42 -12.05
CA ASP A 206 -12.62 -2.64 -13.28
C ASP A 206 -11.25 -2.78 -13.96
N SER A 207 -10.28 -3.36 -13.27
CA SER A 207 -8.93 -3.55 -13.79
C SER A 207 -8.92 -4.52 -14.97
N ARG A 208 -8.31 -4.08 -16.08
CA ARG A 208 -8.13 -4.93 -17.29
C ARG A 208 -6.98 -5.93 -17.15
N MET A 209 -6.05 -5.65 -16.25
CA MET A 209 -4.83 -6.42 -16.05
C MET A 209 -4.90 -7.35 -14.85
N GLY A 210 -5.94 -7.24 -14.02
CA GLY A 210 -6.02 -7.93 -12.74
C GLY A 210 -5.10 -7.31 -11.69
N MET A 211 -5.37 -6.07 -11.31
CA MET A 211 -4.55 -5.30 -10.38
C MET A 211 -4.64 -5.85 -8.95
N TYR A 212 -3.51 -5.81 -8.23
CA TYR A 212 -3.50 -5.91 -6.76
C TYR A 212 -3.41 -4.52 -6.13
N ILE A 213 -4.16 -4.29 -5.06
CA ILE A 213 -4.06 -3.08 -4.24
C ILE A 213 -3.53 -3.47 -2.86
N LEU A 214 -2.42 -2.84 -2.46
CA LEU A 214 -1.80 -3.00 -1.16
C LEU A 214 -2.08 -1.73 -0.33
N TYR A 215 -2.93 -1.88 0.66
CA TYR A 215 -3.36 -0.82 1.54
C TYR A 215 -2.65 -0.95 2.89
N ALA A 216 -1.82 0.01 3.24
CA ALA A 216 -1.15 0.09 4.53
C ALA A 216 -1.72 1.26 5.33
N ASN A 217 -2.44 0.99 6.40
CA ASN A 217 -3.07 2.00 7.24
C ASN A 217 -2.48 2.01 8.64
N MET A 218 -2.29 3.21 9.21
CA MET A 218 -1.89 3.39 10.61
C MET A 218 -3.00 2.91 11.53
N LYS A 219 -2.65 2.31 12.67
CA LYS A 219 -3.58 2.05 13.79
C LYS A 219 -3.43 3.16 14.83
N ALA A 220 -4.49 3.91 15.10
CA ALA A 220 -4.44 5.09 15.98
C ALA A 220 -5.76 5.35 16.70
N GLY A 221 -6.24 4.39 17.49
CA GLY A 221 -7.51 4.52 18.21
C GLY A 221 -8.64 4.96 17.28
N ASN A 222 -9.32 6.07 17.62
CA ASN A 222 -10.40 6.61 16.79
C ASN A 222 -9.93 7.43 15.57
N SER A 223 -8.62 7.68 15.44
CA SER A 223 -8.07 8.51 14.35
C SER A 223 -7.69 7.71 13.13
N ALA A 224 -7.42 6.41 13.30
CA ALA A 224 -7.14 5.49 12.19
C ALA A 224 -7.41 4.05 12.60
N ASP A 225 -8.12 3.33 11.72
CA ASP A 225 -8.64 1.99 12.04
C ASP A 225 -7.58 0.89 12.03
N GLY A 226 -6.38 1.13 11.46
CA GLY A 226 -5.50 0.05 11.06
C GLY A 226 -6.14 -0.71 9.90
N CYS A 227 -6.39 -2.01 10.09
CA CYS A 227 -7.05 -2.83 9.08
C CYS A 227 -6.37 -2.76 7.71
N SER A 228 -5.04 -2.73 7.69
CA SER A 228 -4.26 -2.82 6.45
C SER A 228 -4.69 -4.06 5.66
N ALA A 229 -4.70 -3.97 4.32
CA ALA A 229 -5.37 -5.00 3.53
C ALA A 229 -4.74 -5.22 2.15
N ILE A 230 -5.09 -6.35 1.56
CA ILE A 230 -4.74 -6.72 0.19
C ILE A 230 -6.01 -7.01 -0.57
N PHE A 231 -6.14 -6.37 -1.72
CA PHE A 231 -7.21 -6.62 -2.68
C PHE A 231 -6.63 -7.18 -3.97
N GLY A 232 -7.39 -8.08 -4.60
CA GLY A 232 -7.06 -8.66 -5.89
C GLY A 232 -8.26 -9.45 -6.41
N GLN A 233 -8.41 -9.59 -7.71
CA GLN A 233 -9.54 -10.29 -8.31
C GLN A 233 -9.65 -11.73 -7.78
N MET A 234 -10.78 -12.06 -7.17
CA MET A 234 -11.07 -13.43 -6.75
C MET A 234 -11.84 -14.20 -7.80
N TYR A 235 -11.54 -15.48 -7.95
CA TYR A 235 -12.39 -16.39 -8.72
C TYR A 235 -13.76 -16.57 -8.06
N THR A 236 -14.80 -16.63 -8.88
CA THR A 236 -16.16 -16.95 -8.44
C THR A 236 -16.24 -18.21 -7.61
N ASP A 237 -15.44 -19.24 -7.95
CA ASP A 237 -15.40 -20.50 -7.21
C ASP A 237 -14.77 -20.37 -5.83
N MET A 238 -13.73 -19.55 -5.67
CA MET A 238 -13.13 -19.24 -4.37
C MET A 238 -14.13 -18.49 -3.49
N ARG A 239 -14.80 -17.49 -4.05
CA ARG A 239 -15.85 -16.76 -3.37
C ARG A 239 -16.98 -17.66 -2.91
N ASN A 240 -17.50 -18.53 -3.78
CA ASN A 240 -18.56 -19.46 -3.45
C ASN A 240 -18.17 -20.45 -2.34
N LYS A 241 -16.89 -20.85 -2.27
CA LYS A 241 -16.37 -21.66 -1.16
C LYS A 241 -16.31 -20.86 0.15
N LEU A 242 -15.90 -19.59 0.11
CA LEU A 242 -15.86 -18.72 1.29
C LEU A 242 -17.25 -18.44 1.83
N VAL A 243 -18.24 -18.21 0.97
CA VAL A 243 -19.64 -18.04 1.35
C VAL A 243 -20.20 -19.32 1.97
N LYS A 244 -19.91 -20.50 1.40
CA LYS A 244 -20.37 -21.80 1.94
C LYS A 244 -19.78 -22.13 3.32
N THR A 245 -18.63 -21.59 3.68
CA THR A 245 -18.01 -21.80 4.99
C THR A 245 -18.45 -20.80 6.05
N GLY A 246 -19.43 -19.93 5.72
CA GLY A 246 -19.91 -18.90 6.65
C GLY A 246 -18.89 -17.78 6.89
N ALA A 247 -17.80 -17.77 6.14
CA ALA A 247 -16.72 -16.82 6.37
C ALA A 247 -17.06 -15.44 5.84
N THR A 248 -18.22 -15.18 5.23
CA THR A 248 -18.68 -13.80 5.02
C THR A 248 -19.72 -13.59 3.92
N ASP A 249 -20.89 -13.07 4.27
CA ASP A 249 -21.75 -12.28 3.37
C ASP A 249 -21.37 -10.78 3.36
N GLU A 250 -20.55 -10.33 4.30
CA GLU A 250 -20.23 -8.91 4.54
C GLU A 250 -18.88 -8.41 4.04
N ARG A 251 -18.03 -9.29 3.49
CA ARG A 251 -16.72 -8.87 2.97
C ARG A 251 -16.83 -8.27 1.57
N PRO A 252 -16.02 -7.21 1.25
CA PRO A 252 -15.76 -6.84 -0.14
C PRO A 252 -15.34 -8.08 -0.95
N GLN A 253 -15.82 -8.19 -2.19
CA GLN A 253 -15.69 -9.40 -2.99
C GLN A 253 -14.24 -9.80 -3.29
N ASN A 254 -13.35 -8.81 -3.36
CA ASN A 254 -11.96 -8.97 -3.77
C ASN A 254 -10.98 -8.73 -2.62
N LEU A 255 -11.44 -8.72 -1.38
CA LEU A 255 -10.57 -8.63 -0.21
C LEU A 255 -9.89 -9.98 0.01
N LEU A 256 -8.59 -10.07 -0.31
CA LEU A 256 -7.79 -11.27 -0.13
C LEU A 256 -7.39 -11.47 1.32
N TYR A 257 -6.98 -10.38 1.99
CA TYR A 257 -6.51 -10.41 3.37
C TYR A 257 -6.71 -9.06 4.06
N ARG A 258 -6.96 -9.08 5.36
CA ARG A 258 -7.02 -7.93 6.24
C ARG A 258 -6.22 -8.21 7.51
N LEU A 259 -5.28 -7.30 7.87
CA LEU A 259 -4.56 -7.37 9.13
C LEU A 259 -5.51 -7.12 10.30
N LYS A 260 -5.29 -7.86 11.37
CA LYS A 260 -5.94 -7.65 12.65
C LYS A 260 -5.28 -6.48 13.40
N ASP A 261 -5.93 -6.03 14.47
CA ASP A 261 -5.47 -4.89 15.28
C ASP A 261 -4.11 -5.12 15.95
N ASP A 262 -3.82 -6.36 16.32
CA ASP A 262 -2.58 -6.78 16.98
C ASP A 262 -1.47 -7.20 16.01
N GLN A 263 -1.79 -7.34 14.72
CA GLN A 263 -0.81 -7.68 13.71
C GLN A 263 0.01 -6.46 13.28
N ARG A 264 1.33 -6.64 13.19
CA ARG A 264 2.27 -5.61 12.75
C ARG A 264 2.65 -5.73 11.30
N TYR A 265 2.57 -6.93 10.74
CA TYR A 265 2.86 -7.15 9.33
C TYR A 265 2.22 -8.43 8.79
N VAL A 266 2.18 -8.50 7.47
CA VAL A 266 1.94 -9.74 6.73
C VAL A 266 2.87 -9.81 5.52
N ILE A 267 3.42 -11.00 5.24
CA ILE A 267 4.19 -11.29 4.03
C ILE A 267 3.42 -12.29 3.19
N PHE A 268 3.31 -12.00 1.90
CA PHE A 268 2.56 -12.81 0.96
C PHE A 268 3.22 -12.82 -0.42
N SER A 269 2.97 -13.86 -1.19
CA SER A 269 3.34 -13.95 -2.61
C SER A 269 2.18 -13.57 -3.50
N LEU A 270 2.47 -12.86 -4.58
CA LEU A 270 1.54 -12.51 -5.64
C LEU A 270 2.04 -13.07 -6.97
N ASP A 271 1.15 -13.73 -7.69
CA ASP A 271 1.38 -14.13 -9.08
C ASP A 271 1.21 -12.90 -9.99
N MET A 272 2.28 -12.50 -10.66
CA MET A 272 2.31 -11.36 -11.57
C MET A 272 2.05 -11.75 -13.02
N GLN A 273 1.93 -13.04 -13.32
CA GLN A 273 1.55 -13.56 -14.65
C GLN A 273 0.03 -13.45 -14.86
N MET A 274 -0.45 -12.23 -14.86
CA MET A 274 -1.87 -11.97 -15.06
C MET A 274 -2.27 -12.33 -16.49
N ARG A 275 -3.17 -13.30 -16.60
CA ARG A 275 -3.73 -13.67 -17.90
C ARG A 275 -4.79 -12.66 -18.28
N LYS A 276 -4.60 -11.99 -19.42
CA LYS A 276 -5.65 -11.17 -20.03
C LYS A 276 -6.93 -12.00 -20.08
N PRO A 277 -8.08 -11.45 -19.67
CA PRO A 277 -9.35 -12.12 -19.87
C PRO A 277 -9.53 -12.38 -21.36
N THR A 278 -9.49 -13.63 -21.78
CA THR A 278 -9.86 -13.99 -23.15
C THR A 278 -11.37 -13.86 -23.25
N ARG A 279 -11.85 -13.00 -24.15
CA ARG A 279 -13.28 -12.78 -24.42
C ARG A 279 -14.09 -14.07 -24.73
N ALA A 280 -13.43 -15.19 -24.95
CA ALA A 280 -14.03 -16.40 -25.46
C ALA A 280 -14.70 -17.29 -24.41
N ARG A 281 -14.38 -17.15 -23.14
CA ARG A 281 -15.06 -17.90 -22.06
C ARG A 281 -14.92 -17.08 -20.80
N ASN A 282 -15.96 -16.76 -20.10
CA ASN A 282 -16.02 -16.10 -18.80
C ASN A 282 -15.12 -16.72 -17.69
N ILE A 283 -13.93 -17.11 -18.04
CA ILE A 283 -12.90 -17.65 -17.16
C ILE A 283 -11.95 -16.50 -16.88
N TYR A 284 -12.28 -15.72 -15.87
CA TYR A 284 -11.32 -14.83 -15.25
C TYR A 284 -10.31 -15.72 -14.50
N SER A 285 -9.06 -15.70 -14.91
CA SER A 285 -8.00 -16.24 -14.10
C SER A 285 -7.83 -15.28 -12.92
N GLY A 286 -8.32 -15.63 -11.74
CA GLY A 286 -8.17 -14.82 -10.54
C GLY A 286 -6.72 -14.73 -10.09
N CYS A 287 -6.47 -13.83 -9.16
CA CYS A 287 -5.15 -13.66 -8.56
C CYS A 287 -4.75 -14.89 -7.75
N ASN A 288 -3.54 -15.40 -7.96
CA ASN A 288 -2.94 -16.36 -7.05
C ASN A 288 -2.27 -15.61 -5.90
N PHE A 289 -2.69 -15.92 -4.70
CA PHE A 289 -2.24 -15.29 -3.48
C PHE A 289 -1.89 -16.36 -2.45
N LYS A 290 -0.75 -16.19 -1.78
CA LYS A 290 -0.30 -17.09 -0.73
C LYS A 290 0.33 -16.31 0.42
N ILE A 291 -0.16 -16.52 1.64
CA ILE A 291 0.49 -16.00 2.84
C ILE A 291 1.78 -16.79 3.08
N VAL A 292 2.89 -16.07 3.19
CA VAL A 292 4.21 -16.63 3.48
C VAL A 292 4.49 -16.58 4.97
N LYS A 293 4.23 -15.42 5.60
CA LYS A 293 4.42 -15.21 7.03
C LYS A 293 3.50 -14.08 7.50
N GLU A 294 3.02 -14.22 8.69
CA GLU A 294 2.23 -13.21 9.39
C GLU A 294 2.70 -13.10 10.85
N ASP A 295 2.56 -11.92 11.42
CA ASP A 295 2.80 -11.66 12.83
C ASP A 295 1.48 -11.90 13.58
N ILE A 296 1.26 -13.13 14.06
CA ILE A 296 0.03 -13.53 14.75
C ILE A 296 0.35 -14.10 16.14
N ALA A 297 -0.37 -13.59 17.13
CA ALA A 297 -0.68 -14.35 18.33
C ALA A 297 -1.78 -15.39 18.00
N GLU A 298 -1.53 -16.61 18.33
CA GLU A 298 -2.12 -17.93 18.11
C GLU A 298 -3.63 -18.16 17.76
N ASP A 299 -4.41 -17.27 17.18
CA ASP A 299 -5.83 -17.56 16.88
C ASP A 299 -6.09 -17.87 15.39
N GLN A 300 -6.21 -19.17 15.07
CA GLN A 300 -5.85 -19.75 13.76
C GLN A 300 -6.99 -20.17 12.82
N GLU A 301 -8.27 -20.07 13.13
CA GLU A 301 -9.28 -20.79 12.34
C GLU A 301 -9.58 -20.22 10.95
N VAL A 302 -9.55 -18.92 10.77
CA VAL A 302 -9.82 -18.28 9.45
C VAL A 302 -8.68 -18.51 8.46
N TYR A 303 -7.46 -18.69 8.93
CA TYR A 303 -6.24 -18.78 8.13
C TYR A 303 -5.93 -20.19 7.60
N LYS A 304 -6.42 -21.22 8.26
CA LYS A 304 -6.30 -22.60 7.75
C LYS A 304 -6.97 -22.77 6.39
N PHE A 305 -8.01 -22.00 6.12
CA PHE A 305 -8.77 -22.09 4.89
C PHE A 305 -7.99 -21.53 3.68
N LEU A 306 -7.30 -20.41 3.81
CA LEU A 306 -6.46 -19.86 2.73
C LEU A 306 -5.23 -20.73 2.42
N LYS A 307 -4.71 -21.47 3.42
CA LYS A 307 -3.67 -22.49 3.22
C LYS A 307 -4.14 -23.74 2.47
N CYS A 308 -5.44 -24.01 2.47
CA CYS A 308 -6.02 -25.21 1.83
C CYS A 308 -6.32 -25.03 0.33
N ILE A 309 -6.20 -23.84 -0.21
CA ILE A 309 -6.37 -23.60 -1.64
C ILE A 309 -5.04 -23.94 -2.35
N LYS A 310 -4.70 -25.21 -2.39
CA LYS A 310 -3.82 -25.72 -3.43
C LYS A 310 -4.63 -25.71 -4.72
N VAL A 311 -4.24 -24.89 -5.67
CA VAL A 311 -4.64 -25.06 -7.05
C VAL A 311 -4.10 -26.43 -7.46
N THR A 312 -4.94 -27.43 -7.49
CA THR A 312 -4.64 -28.65 -8.24
C THR A 312 -4.74 -28.28 -9.70
N ASP A 313 -3.67 -28.53 -10.44
CA ASP A 313 -3.50 -28.38 -11.89
C ASP A 313 -4.70 -28.80 -12.71
#